data_bfccafa03fba4d83ec76558a71836623
#
_entry.id   bfccafa03fba4d83ec76558a71836623
#
_cell.length_a   1.000
_cell.length_b   1.000
_cell.length_c   1.000
_cell.angle_alpha   90.00
_cell.angle_beta   90.00
_cell.angle_gamma   90.00
#
_symmetry.space_group_name_H-M   'P 1'
#
loop_
_entity.id
_entity.type
_entity.pdbx_description
1 polymer ?
#
loop_
_entity_poly.entity_id
_entity_poly.type
_entity_poly.pdbx_seq_one_letter_code
_entity_poly.pdbx_strand_id
1 'polypeptide(L)'
;MTPEELPKYQKHYSESEFWFKLGTLAKKAGVKVTYYALTLYYTLTDPATPTKYKAVIAGALGYMILPLDLVPDFLPFAGLADDWAALIAAVTYVASAITPAIKDRAREKTEEWFGPLVDSQLNDL
;
A
#
# COMPACT_ATOMS: atom_id res chain seq x y z
N MET A 1 6.83 7.73 -10.65
CA MET A 1 6.40 6.39 -11.06
C MET A 1 4.95 6.43 -11.53
N THR A 2 4.66 5.86 -12.68
CA THR A 2 3.31 5.83 -13.22
C THR A 2 2.62 4.51 -12.88
N PRO A 3 1.29 4.49 -12.79
CA PRO A 3 0.56 3.24 -12.51
C PRO A 3 0.85 2.13 -13.52
N GLU A 4 1.12 2.49 -14.77
CA GLU A 4 1.40 1.52 -15.82
C GLU A 4 2.71 0.77 -15.62
N GLU A 5 3.63 1.33 -14.84
CA GLU A 5 4.91 0.69 -14.52
C GLU A 5 4.81 -0.28 -13.35
N LEU A 6 3.79 -0.14 -12.51
CA LEU A 6 3.67 -0.93 -11.28
C LEU A 6 3.51 -2.43 -11.51
N PRO A 7 2.76 -2.91 -12.52
CA PRO A 7 2.58 -4.35 -12.69
C PRO A 7 3.89 -5.14 -12.83
N LYS A 8 4.96 -4.53 -13.30
CA LYS A 8 6.24 -5.23 -13.42
C LYS A 8 6.83 -5.66 -12.08
N TYR A 9 6.36 -5.06 -10.97
CA TYR A 9 6.82 -5.41 -9.63
C TYR A 9 5.93 -6.43 -8.92
N GLN A 10 4.84 -6.90 -9.57
CA GLN A 10 3.91 -7.82 -8.92
C GLN A 10 4.56 -9.16 -8.55
N LYS A 11 5.64 -9.54 -9.22
CA LYS A 11 6.38 -10.75 -8.90
C LYS A 11 7.03 -10.71 -7.52
N HIS A 12 7.20 -9.52 -6.95
CA HIS A 12 7.76 -9.34 -5.60
C HIS A 12 6.71 -9.40 -4.51
N TYR A 13 5.42 -9.42 -4.89
CA TYR A 13 4.36 -9.46 -3.91
C TYR A 13 4.17 -10.88 -3.37
N SER A 14 4.06 -10.99 -2.04
CA SER A 14 3.50 -12.17 -1.38
C SER A 14 2.76 -11.68 -0.15
N GLU A 15 1.70 -12.41 0.22
CA GLU A 15 0.88 -12.01 1.36
C GLU A 15 1.68 -12.00 2.65
N SER A 16 2.48 -13.04 2.89
CA SER A 16 3.29 -13.13 4.10
C SER A 16 4.32 -12.02 4.20
N GLU A 17 4.98 -11.70 3.09
CA GLU A 17 5.97 -10.63 3.08
C GLU A 17 5.32 -9.26 3.21
N PHE A 18 4.13 -9.09 2.66
CA PHE A 18 3.37 -7.85 2.82
C PHE A 18 3.12 -7.56 4.30
N TRP A 19 2.58 -8.55 5.03
CA TRP A 19 2.28 -8.35 6.45
C TRP A 19 3.53 -8.15 7.28
N PHE A 20 4.59 -8.89 6.97
CA PHE A 20 5.87 -8.73 7.67
C PHE A 20 6.45 -7.33 7.46
N LYS A 21 6.51 -6.91 6.20
CA LYS A 21 7.07 -5.60 5.85
C LYS A 21 6.23 -4.46 6.44
N LEU A 22 4.92 -4.55 6.31
CA LEU A 22 4.03 -3.54 6.84
C LEU A 22 4.16 -3.45 8.36
N GLY A 23 4.23 -4.59 9.05
CA GLY A 23 4.41 -4.60 10.50
C GLY A 23 5.70 -3.93 10.94
N THR A 24 6.79 -4.13 10.20
CA THR A 24 8.06 -3.49 10.55
C THR A 24 8.09 -2.01 10.17
N LEU A 25 7.37 -1.60 9.13
CA LEU A 25 7.37 -0.22 8.66
C LEU A 25 6.34 0.67 9.34
N ALA A 26 5.30 0.09 9.94
CA ALA A 26 4.16 0.86 10.45
C ALA A 26 4.60 1.99 11.38
N LYS A 27 5.50 1.70 12.32
CA LYS A 27 5.96 2.69 13.27
C LYS A 27 6.75 3.83 12.63
N LYS A 28 7.51 3.52 11.57
CA LYS A 28 8.32 4.52 10.85
C LYS A 28 7.50 5.29 9.83
N ALA A 29 6.64 4.57 9.11
CA ALA A 29 5.89 5.15 8.01
C ALA A 29 4.65 5.92 8.49
N GLY A 30 4.10 5.53 9.63
CA GLY A 30 2.97 6.22 10.25
C GLY A 30 1.61 5.75 9.76
N VAL A 31 0.58 6.42 10.25
CA VAL A 31 -0.83 6.05 10.08
C VAL A 31 -1.24 6.06 8.61
N LYS A 32 -0.90 7.13 7.87
CA LYS A 32 -1.36 7.27 6.47
C LYS A 32 -0.81 6.18 5.56
N VAL A 33 0.49 5.91 5.65
CA VAL A 33 1.10 4.87 4.81
C VAL A 33 0.49 3.51 5.12
N THR A 34 0.32 3.21 6.41
CA THR A 34 -0.28 1.96 6.83
C THR A 34 -1.71 1.83 6.32
N TYR A 35 -2.50 2.89 6.44
CA TYR A 35 -3.88 2.90 5.97
C TYR A 35 -3.95 2.72 4.45
N TYR A 36 -3.11 3.40 3.70
CA TYR A 36 -3.08 3.27 2.24
C TYR A 36 -2.69 1.86 1.81
N ALA A 37 -1.66 1.31 2.44
CA ALA A 37 -1.23 -0.05 2.14
C ALA A 37 -2.32 -1.08 2.43
N LEU A 38 -3.01 -0.94 3.56
CA LEU A 38 -4.11 -1.82 3.92
C LEU A 38 -5.31 -1.64 2.99
N THR A 39 -5.62 -0.41 2.59
CA THR A 39 -6.68 -0.14 1.62
C THR A 39 -6.41 -0.87 0.32
N LEU A 40 -5.18 -0.80 -0.17
CA LEU A 40 -4.79 -1.51 -1.39
C LEU A 40 -4.86 -3.02 -1.20
N TYR A 41 -4.40 -3.53 -0.06
CA TYR A 41 -4.45 -4.96 0.23
C TYR A 41 -5.89 -5.48 0.21
N TYR A 42 -6.82 -4.79 0.88
CA TYR A 42 -8.21 -5.23 0.91
C TYR A 42 -8.89 -5.06 -0.45
N THR A 43 -8.47 -4.10 -1.26
CA THR A 43 -8.94 -3.99 -2.64
C THR A 43 -8.41 -5.15 -3.48
N LEU A 44 -7.13 -5.50 -3.31
CA LEU A 44 -6.51 -6.62 -4.02
C LEU A 44 -7.24 -7.94 -3.75
N THR A 45 -7.63 -8.17 -2.50
CA THR A 45 -8.26 -9.43 -2.12
C THR A 45 -9.77 -9.45 -2.33
N ASP A 46 -10.37 -8.33 -2.74
CA ASP A 46 -11.79 -8.26 -3.02
C ASP A 46 -12.09 -8.93 -4.36
N PRO A 47 -13.01 -9.92 -4.40
CA PRO A 47 -13.32 -10.63 -5.65
C PRO A 47 -13.88 -9.73 -6.75
N ALA A 48 -14.49 -8.60 -6.39
CA ALA A 48 -15.10 -7.70 -7.37
C ALA A 48 -14.09 -6.80 -8.07
N THR A 49 -12.84 -6.73 -7.58
CA THR A 49 -11.83 -5.87 -8.17
C THR A 49 -11.37 -6.41 -9.53
N PRO A 50 -11.40 -5.58 -10.58
CA PRO A 50 -10.92 -6.01 -11.91
C PRO A 50 -9.46 -6.46 -11.89
N THR A 51 -9.15 -7.46 -12.71
CA THR A 51 -7.79 -8.03 -12.80
C THR A 51 -6.75 -6.97 -13.15
N LYS A 52 -7.10 -6.03 -14.02
CA LYS A 52 -6.23 -4.92 -14.40
C LYS A 52 -5.80 -4.11 -13.17
N TYR A 53 -6.73 -3.83 -12.28
CA TYR A 53 -6.45 -3.10 -11.05
C TYR A 53 -5.64 -3.95 -10.07
N LYS A 54 -5.93 -5.24 -10.00
CA LYS A 54 -5.17 -6.15 -9.13
C LYS A 54 -3.69 -6.18 -9.50
N ALA A 55 -3.38 -6.15 -10.80
CA ALA A 55 -1.99 -6.13 -11.26
C ALA A 55 -1.26 -4.87 -10.78
N VAL A 56 -1.92 -3.72 -10.88
CA VAL A 56 -1.34 -2.45 -10.41
C VAL A 56 -1.14 -2.48 -8.89
N ILE A 57 -2.14 -2.96 -8.16
CA ILE A 57 -2.06 -3.03 -6.69
C ILE A 57 -0.95 -3.99 -6.25
N ALA A 58 -0.92 -5.19 -6.84
CA ALA A 58 0.12 -6.16 -6.51
C ALA A 58 1.51 -5.61 -6.85
N GLY A 59 1.60 -4.83 -7.93
CA GLY A 59 2.85 -4.16 -8.28
C GLY A 59 3.27 -3.13 -7.25
N ALA A 60 2.34 -2.30 -6.77
CA ALA A 60 2.62 -1.29 -5.77
C ALA A 60 3.06 -1.93 -4.45
N LEU A 61 2.34 -2.96 -4.01
CA LEU A 61 2.68 -3.67 -2.78
C LEU A 61 3.99 -4.44 -2.93
N GLY A 62 4.22 -5.04 -4.12
CA GLY A 62 5.49 -5.71 -4.43
C GLY A 62 6.66 -4.75 -4.42
N TYR A 63 6.46 -3.54 -4.94
CA TYR A 63 7.48 -2.50 -4.90
C TYR A 63 7.82 -2.13 -3.45
N MET A 64 6.81 -2.01 -2.59
CA MET A 64 7.02 -1.73 -1.18
C MET A 64 7.79 -2.85 -0.47
N ILE A 65 7.56 -4.10 -0.89
CA ILE A 65 8.21 -5.28 -0.29
C ILE A 65 9.63 -5.48 -0.82
N LEU A 66 9.97 -4.85 -1.95
CA LEU A 66 11.25 -5.06 -2.64
C LEU A 66 12.41 -5.01 -1.64
N PRO A 67 13.33 -5.99 -1.67
CA PRO A 67 14.44 -6.02 -0.74
C PRO A 67 15.33 -4.79 -0.83
N LEU A 68 15.78 -4.30 0.32
CA LEU A 68 16.66 -3.12 0.38
C LEU A 68 17.95 -3.29 -0.40
N ASP A 69 18.41 -4.54 -0.57
CA ASP A 69 19.63 -4.84 -1.33
C ASP A 69 19.54 -4.41 -2.79
N LEU A 70 18.31 -4.26 -3.31
CA LEU A 70 18.09 -3.83 -4.69
C LEU A 70 17.97 -2.32 -4.82
N VAL A 71 18.05 -1.59 -3.70
CA VAL A 71 17.99 -0.14 -3.68
C VAL A 71 19.37 0.39 -3.39
N PRO A 72 19.87 1.40 -4.15
CA PRO A 72 21.19 1.95 -3.89
C PRO A 72 21.32 2.51 -2.46
N ASP A 73 22.40 2.15 -1.78
CA ASP A 73 22.65 2.51 -0.38
C ASP A 73 22.83 4.03 -0.18
N PHE A 74 23.18 4.74 -1.23
CA PHE A 74 23.42 6.19 -1.13
C PHE A 74 22.13 7.02 -1.10
N LEU A 75 20.97 6.37 -1.13
CA LEU A 75 19.68 7.05 -1.06
C LEU A 75 18.86 6.51 0.11
N PRO A 76 19.29 6.76 1.36
CA PRO A 76 18.69 6.11 2.53
C PRO A 76 17.21 6.46 2.77
N PHE A 77 16.75 7.60 2.25
CA PHE A 77 15.35 8.00 2.40
C PHE A 77 14.54 7.84 1.12
N ALA A 78 15.19 7.56 0.00
CA ALA A 78 14.51 7.46 -1.30
C ALA A 78 13.54 6.29 -1.34
N GLY A 79 13.88 5.17 -0.71
CA GLY A 79 13.01 3.99 -0.68
C GLY A 79 11.65 4.29 -0.06
N LEU A 80 11.63 5.01 1.06
CA LEU A 80 10.37 5.33 1.72
C LEU A 80 9.54 6.33 0.91
N ALA A 81 10.20 7.32 0.31
CA ALA A 81 9.52 8.29 -0.56
C ALA A 81 8.94 7.62 -1.81
N ASP A 82 9.70 6.68 -2.40
CA ASP A 82 9.25 5.94 -3.56
C ASP A 82 8.09 5.00 -3.22
N ASP A 83 8.12 4.36 -2.05
CA ASP A 83 7.03 3.52 -1.57
C ASP A 83 5.75 4.34 -1.45
N TRP A 84 5.85 5.53 -0.87
CA TRP A 84 4.71 6.42 -0.73
C TRP A 84 4.15 6.85 -2.09
N ALA A 85 5.04 7.21 -3.02
CA ALA A 85 4.63 7.58 -4.37
C ALA A 85 3.94 6.42 -5.09
N ALA A 86 4.44 5.20 -4.93
CA ALA A 86 3.82 4.02 -5.53
C ALA A 86 2.43 3.75 -4.94
N LEU A 87 2.28 3.89 -3.63
CA LEU A 87 0.98 3.70 -2.97
C LEU A 87 -0.03 4.73 -3.43
N ILE A 88 0.36 6.00 -3.51
CA ILE A 88 -0.51 7.07 -3.97
C ILE A 88 -0.92 6.85 -5.42
N ALA A 89 0.03 6.49 -6.29
CA ALA A 89 -0.26 6.23 -7.69
C ALA A 89 -1.26 5.10 -7.85
N ALA A 90 -1.09 4.01 -7.11
CA ALA A 90 -2.00 2.88 -7.16
C ALA A 90 -3.40 3.24 -6.63
N VAL A 91 -3.48 3.91 -5.48
CA VAL A 91 -4.76 4.34 -4.90
C VAL A 91 -5.52 5.23 -5.88
N THR A 92 -4.83 6.19 -6.49
CA THR A 92 -5.44 7.09 -7.47
C THR A 92 -5.97 6.32 -8.67
N TYR A 93 -5.17 5.37 -9.18
CA TYR A 93 -5.53 4.60 -10.36
C TYR A 93 -6.75 3.70 -10.13
N VAL A 94 -6.84 3.08 -8.94
CA VAL A 94 -7.90 2.13 -8.63
C VAL A 94 -9.02 2.73 -7.77
N ALA A 95 -9.07 4.05 -7.64
CA ALA A 95 -9.98 4.73 -6.71
C ALA A 95 -11.44 4.28 -6.88
N SER A 96 -11.88 4.03 -8.11
CA SER A 96 -13.26 3.60 -8.38
C SER A 96 -13.57 2.21 -7.81
N ALA A 97 -12.56 1.39 -7.55
CA ALA A 97 -12.74 0.06 -7.00
C ALA A 97 -12.67 0.04 -5.47
N ILE A 98 -12.26 1.15 -4.84
CA ILE A 98 -12.15 1.24 -3.39
C ILE A 98 -13.53 1.60 -2.82
N THR A 99 -14.22 0.62 -2.25
CA THR A 99 -15.55 0.81 -1.70
C THR A 99 -15.48 1.35 -0.26
N PRO A 100 -16.59 1.92 0.26
CA PRO A 100 -16.65 2.30 1.68
C PRO A 100 -16.35 1.13 2.62
N ALA A 101 -16.81 -0.07 2.28
CA ALA A 101 -16.54 -1.25 3.10
C ALA A 101 -15.05 -1.57 3.18
N ILE A 102 -14.33 -1.41 2.06
CA ILE A 102 -12.88 -1.59 2.03
C ILE A 102 -12.20 -0.56 2.91
N LYS A 103 -12.60 0.71 2.80
CA LYS A 103 -12.05 1.78 3.63
C LYS A 103 -12.29 1.51 5.12
N ASP A 104 -13.47 1.03 5.48
CA ASP A 104 -13.80 0.71 6.87
C ASP A 104 -12.91 -0.41 7.40
N ARG A 105 -12.67 -1.45 6.61
CA ARG A 105 -11.79 -2.54 7.01
C ARG A 105 -10.35 -2.07 7.22
N ALA A 106 -9.87 -1.23 6.30
CA ALA A 106 -8.53 -0.68 6.41
C ALA A 106 -8.41 0.21 7.64
N ARG A 107 -9.43 0.99 7.93
CA ARG A 107 -9.46 1.86 9.11
C ARG A 107 -9.43 1.02 10.39
N GLU A 108 -10.28 0.01 10.48
CA GLU A 108 -10.33 -0.87 11.65
C GLU A 108 -8.97 -1.50 11.91
N LYS A 109 -8.32 -2.00 10.87
CA LYS A 109 -7.01 -2.63 11.01
C LYS A 109 -5.94 -1.64 11.43
N THR A 110 -5.99 -0.44 10.87
CA THR A 110 -5.06 0.63 11.25
C THR A 110 -5.27 1.00 12.71
N GLU A 111 -6.51 1.09 13.16
CA GLU A 111 -6.82 1.41 14.56
C GLU A 111 -6.35 0.32 15.52
N GLU A 112 -6.35 -0.94 15.11
CA GLU A 112 -5.78 -2.02 15.93
C GLU A 112 -4.32 -1.77 16.25
N TRP A 113 -3.59 -1.14 15.33
CA TRP A 113 -2.15 -0.93 15.47
C TRP A 113 -1.79 0.42 16.09
N PHE A 114 -2.61 1.44 15.88
CA PHE A 114 -2.31 2.83 16.28
C PHE A 114 -3.28 3.41 17.30
N GLY A 115 -4.36 2.68 17.62
CA GLY A 115 -5.41 3.21 18.48
C GLY A 115 -6.44 4.02 17.68
N PRO A 116 -7.43 4.62 18.37
CA PRO A 116 -8.50 5.35 17.69
C PRO A 116 -7.97 6.47 16.81
N LEU A 117 -8.55 6.58 15.61
CA LEU A 117 -8.14 7.57 14.61
C LEU A 117 -9.23 8.61 14.43
N VAL A 118 -8.82 9.83 14.09
CA VAL A 118 -9.74 10.89 13.69
C VAL A 118 -9.71 11.02 12.17
N ASP A 119 -10.82 11.51 11.61
CA ASP A 119 -10.96 11.62 10.15
C ASP A 119 -9.85 12.45 9.51
N SER A 120 -9.34 13.46 10.20
CA SER A 120 -8.28 14.31 9.69
C SER A 120 -6.97 13.55 9.40
N GLN A 121 -6.77 12.39 10.03
CA GLN A 121 -5.59 11.57 9.79
C GLN A 121 -5.72 10.74 8.52
N LEU A 122 -6.94 10.55 8.00
CA LEU A 122 -7.23 9.66 6.88
C LEU A 122 -7.95 10.35 5.73
N ASN A 123 -8.19 11.63 5.79
CA ASN A 123 -9.08 12.32 4.85
C ASN A 123 -8.51 12.54 3.45
N ASP A 124 -7.30 12.09 3.18
CA ASP A 124 -6.70 12.20 1.84
C ASP A 124 -7.20 11.10 0.88
N LEU A 125 -7.97 10.18 1.40
CA LEU A 125 -8.63 9.18 0.58
C LEU A 125 -10.06 9.66 0.28
#